data_49e0c6f021e91b61eb38021f88530ee0
#
_entry.id   49e0c6f021e91b61eb38021f88530ee0
#
_cell.length_a   1.000
_cell.length_b   1.000
_cell.length_c   1.000
_cell.angle_alpha   90.00
_cell.angle_beta   90.00
_cell.angle_gamma   90.00
#
_symmetry.space_group_name_H-M   'P 1'
#
loop_
_entity.id
_entity.type
_entity.pdbx_description
1 polymer ?
#
loop_
_entity_poly.entity_id
_entity_poly.type
_entity_poly.pdbx_seq_one_letter_code
_entity_poly.pdbx_strand_id
1 'polypeptide(L)'
;ARLKELEARTGRRVYTVLQLRVHPSLLALKERLGQEKGAKDVVLTYVTGRGKWYGKSWKVDEAKSGGLATNIGIHFFDLLAWLFGRALHVEVHARTPTVNAGYLELEGARVRWFLSIDPSFVPEPLRRQGKRTYRSIAVDGEEVEFSEGFTDLHTEVYRKTLAGEGFGLDEAAEAIRVAALLRTLPLSQPSPENRHPFLG
;
A
#
# COMPACT_ATOMS: atom_id res chain seq x y z
N ALA A 1 2.53 -21.04 0.25
CA ALA A 1 2.99 -22.44 0.11
C ALA A 1 2.19 -23.15 -0.99
N ARG A 2 0.89 -23.40 -0.82
CA ARG A 2 0.07 -24.23 -1.73
C ARG A 2 0.10 -23.80 -3.22
N LEU A 3 0.07 -22.50 -3.52
CA LEU A 3 0.11 -22.03 -4.92
C LEU A 3 1.47 -22.31 -5.56
N LYS A 4 2.58 -22.12 -4.84
CA LYS A 4 3.93 -22.48 -5.34
C LYS A 4 4.09 -23.97 -5.59
N GLU A 5 3.52 -24.83 -4.73
CA GLU A 5 3.49 -26.27 -4.95
C GLU A 5 2.69 -26.65 -6.20
N LEU A 6 1.57 -25.94 -6.43
CA LEU A 6 0.77 -26.13 -7.65
C LEU A 6 1.53 -25.68 -8.89
N GLU A 7 2.22 -24.53 -8.87
CA GLU A 7 3.07 -24.08 -9.97
C GLU A 7 4.14 -25.14 -10.32
N ALA A 8 4.87 -25.60 -9.29
CA ALA A 8 5.91 -26.60 -9.49
C ALA A 8 5.37 -27.92 -10.07
N ARG A 9 4.18 -28.35 -9.62
CA ARG A 9 3.56 -29.61 -10.06
C ARG A 9 2.97 -29.54 -11.46
N THR A 10 2.41 -28.36 -11.84
CA THR A 10 1.62 -28.23 -13.07
C THR A 10 2.36 -27.52 -14.20
N GLY A 11 3.50 -26.89 -13.92
CA GLY A 11 4.20 -26.01 -14.86
C GLY A 11 3.44 -24.72 -15.20
N ARG A 12 2.30 -24.46 -14.54
CA ARG A 12 1.51 -23.23 -14.70
C ARG A 12 2.04 -22.14 -13.78
N ARG A 13 1.79 -20.90 -14.13
CA ARG A 13 2.20 -19.71 -13.35
C ARG A 13 1.00 -18.97 -12.80
N VAL A 14 1.12 -18.44 -11.59
CA VAL A 14 0.18 -17.52 -10.96
C VAL A 14 0.80 -16.13 -10.99
N TYR A 15 0.11 -15.19 -11.64
CA TYR A 15 0.54 -13.80 -11.68
C TYR A 15 -0.35 -12.92 -10.81
N THR A 16 0.23 -11.88 -10.24
CA THR A 16 -0.45 -10.89 -9.40
C THR A 16 -0.48 -9.54 -10.09
N VAL A 17 -1.56 -8.78 -9.86
CA VAL A 17 -1.69 -7.43 -10.44
C VAL A 17 -1.09 -6.42 -9.47
N LEU A 18 0.17 -6.08 -9.67
CA LEU A 18 0.93 -5.11 -8.88
C LEU A 18 1.08 -3.80 -9.66
N GLN A 19 -0.05 -3.14 -9.92
CA GLN A 19 -0.15 -2.03 -10.86
C GLN A 19 0.68 -0.80 -10.49
N LEU A 20 0.98 -0.57 -9.21
CA LEU A 20 1.82 0.56 -8.81
C LEU A 20 3.27 0.41 -9.28
N ARG A 21 3.75 -0.81 -9.47
CA ARG A 21 5.11 -1.09 -9.96
C ARG A 21 5.33 -0.71 -11.44
N VAL A 22 4.26 -0.44 -12.18
CA VAL A 22 4.35 0.00 -13.57
C VAL A 22 3.98 1.48 -13.75
N HIS A 23 3.75 2.21 -12.65
CA HIS A 23 3.44 3.64 -12.69
C HIS A 23 4.72 4.45 -13.00
N PRO A 24 4.72 5.33 -14.02
CA PRO A 24 5.92 6.04 -14.47
C PRO A 24 6.65 6.82 -13.36
N SER A 25 5.91 7.61 -12.56
CA SER A 25 6.52 8.37 -11.46
C SER A 25 7.13 7.47 -10.37
N LEU A 26 6.55 6.28 -10.12
CA LEU A 26 7.06 5.35 -9.14
C LEU A 26 8.24 4.54 -9.65
N LEU A 27 8.32 4.29 -10.96
CA LEU A 27 9.52 3.77 -11.61
C LEU A 27 10.69 4.75 -11.52
N ALA A 28 10.45 6.03 -11.82
CA ALA A 28 11.46 7.09 -11.68
C ALA A 28 11.93 7.25 -10.21
N LEU A 29 11.00 7.18 -9.25
CA LEU A 29 11.33 7.16 -7.83
C LEU A 29 12.24 5.96 -7.48
N LYS A 30 11.90 4.77 -7.97
CA LYS A 30 12.70 3.56 -7.71
C LYS A 30 14.12 3.68 -8.23
N GLU A 31 14.29 4.25 -9.43
CA GLU A 31 15.59 4.50 -10.03
C GLU A 31 16.41 5.51 -9.20
N ARG A 32 15.80 6.63 -8.80
CA ARG A 32 16.42 7.63 -7.94
C ARG A 32 16.89 7.03 -6.61
N LEU A 33 16.01 6.30 -5.92
CA LEU A 33 16.32 5.66 -4.64
C LEU A 33 17.46 4.63 -4.74
N GLY A 34 17.62 3.98 -5.89
CA GLY A 34 18.72 3.05 -6.15
C GLY A 34 20.10 3.71 -6.16
N GLN A 35 20.17 5.02 -6.34
CA GLN A 35 21.41 5.82 -6.35
C GLN A 35 21.71 6.48 -4.98
N GLU A 36 20.73 6.52 -4.10
CA GLU A 36 20.82 7.18 -2.80
C GLU A 36 21.19 6.18 -1.70
N LYS A 37 21.97 6.65 -0.70
CA LYS A 37 22.37 5.84 0.45
C LYS A 37 21.59 6.23 1.71
N GLY A 38 21.44 5.28 2.62
CA GLY A 38 20.81 5.48 3.92
C GLY A 38 19.32 5.18 3.92
N ALA A 39 18.77 4.95 5.11
CA ALA A 39 17.35 4.71 5.30
C ALA A 39 16.56 6.01 5.12
N LYS A 40 15.42 5.90 4.45
CA LYS A 40 14.51 7.02 4.15
C LYS A 40 13.46 7.22 5.22
N ASP A 41 13.06 8.46 5.46
CA ASP A 41 11.87 8.79 6.24
C ASP A 41 10.67 8.96 5.29
N VAL A 42 9.64 8.12 5.48
CA VAL A 42 8.49 8.07 4.55
C VAL A 42 7.20 8.31 5.30
N VAL A 43 6.37 9.18 4.74
CA VAL A 43 4.99 9.39 5.18
C VAL A 43 4.05 9.00 4.05
N LEU A 44 3.26 7.95 4.26
CA LEU A 44 2.25 7.49 3.33
C LEU A 44 0.86 7.84 3.82
N THR A 45 0.11 8.60 3.06
CA THR A 45 -1.29 8.92 3.33
C THR A 45 -2.17 8.51 2.15
N TYR A 46 -3.18 7.71 2.41
CA TYR A 46 -4.20 7.40 1.42
C TYR A 46 -5.59 7.52 2.03
N VAL A 47 -6.35 8.47 1.53
CA VAL A 47 -7.76 8.67 1.87
C VAL A 47 -8.60 8.50 0.61
N THR A 48 -9.63 7.67 0.65
CA THR A 48 -10.54 7.49 -0.49
C THR A 48 -11.98 7.41 -0.01
N GLY A 49 -12.70 8.54 -0.07
CA GLY A 49 -14.10 8.61 0.31
C GLY A 49 -14.97 7.65 -0.49
N ARG A 50 -15.45 6.59 0.16
CA ARG A 50 -16.33 5.59 -0.47
C ARG A 50 -17.78 6.03 -0.40
N GLY A 51 -18.56 5.71 -1.44
CA GLY A 51 -19.98 5.96 -1.46
C GLY A 51 -20.77 5.01 -0.53
N LYS A 52 -22.05 5.32 -0.30
CA LYS A 52 -22.95 4.52 0.57
C LYS A 52 -23.01 3.03 0.20
N TRP A 53 -22.80 2.69 -1.07
CA TRP A 53 -22.75 1.30 -1.56
C TRP A 53 -21.63 0.47 -0.91
N TYR A 54 -20.52 1.12 -0.54
CA TYR A 54 -19.39 0.42 0.08
C TYR A 54 -19.80 -0.20 1.41
N GLY A 55 -20.56 0.55 2.24
CA GLY A 55 -21.08 0.07 3.52
C GLY A 55 -22.06 -1.13 3.43
N LYS A 56 -22.57 -1.41 2.22
CA LYS A 56 -23.46 -2.56 1.93
C LYS A 56 -22.73 -3.71 1.21
N SER A 57 -21.46 -3.51 0.84
CA SER A 57 -20.68 -4.52 0.11
C SER A 57 -19.97 -5.48 1.06
N TRP A 58 -19.62 -6.67 0.56
CA TRP A 58 -18.81 -7.65 1.30
C TRP A 58 -17.44 -7.09 1.75
N LYS A 59 -17.02 -5.96 1.18
CA LYS A 59 -15.72 -5.31 1.48
C LYS A 59 -15.64 -4.73 2.88
N VAL A 60 -16.76 -4.42 3.53
CA VAL A 60 -16.79 -3.97 4.94
C VAL A 60 -16.75 -5.13 5.93
N ASP A 61 -17.09 -6.33 5.48
CA ASP A 61 -16.98 -7.53 6.29
C ASP A 61 -15.49 -7.94 6.36
N GLU A 62 -14.86 -7.67 7.49
CA GLU A 62 -13.43 -7.94 7.68
C GLU A 62 -13.09 -9.43 7.55
N ALA A 63 -13.99 -10.31 7.97
CA ALA A 63 -13.80 -11.75 7.85
C ALA A 63 -13.69 -12.21 6.38
N LYS A 64 -14.42 -11.54 5.48
CA LYS A 64 -14.42 -11.84 4.05
C LYS A 64 -13.34 -11.09 3.27
N SER A 65 -13.17 -9.82 3.60
CA SER A 65 -12.33 -8.89 2.82
C SER A 65 -10.90 -8.77 3.35
N GLY A 66 -10.69 -9.07 4.63
CA GLY A 66 -9.46 -8.78 5.35
C GLY A 66 -9.30 -7.32 5.77
N GLY A 67 -10.38 -6.52 5.67
CA GLY A 67 -10.40 -5.11 6.09
C GLY A 67 -9.62 -4.17 5.18
N LEU A 68 -9.41 -2.93 5.65
CA LEU A 68 -8.73 -1.89 4.88
C LEU A 68 -7.29 -2.25 4.50
N ALA A 69 -6.54 -2.88 5.40
CA ALA A 69 -5.16 -3.28 5.16
C ALA A 69 -5.03 -4.22 3.96
N THR A 70 -5.98 -5.14 3.80
CA THR A 70 -5.98 -6.10 2.68
C THR A 70 -6.60 -5.49 1.41
N ASN A 71 -7.78 -4.84 1.52
CA ASN A 71 -8.49 -4.35 0.34
C ASN A 71 -7.85 -3.15 -0.34
N ILE A 72 -7.19 -2.29 0.43
CA ILE A 72 -6.62 -1.03 -0.02
C ILE A 72 -5.12 -1.02 0.25
N GLY A 73 -4.73 -1.36 1.47
CA GLY A 73 -3.36 -1.27 1.92
C GLY A 73 -2.39 -2.18 1.17
N ILE A 74 -2.84 -3.34 0.69
CA ILE A 74 -1.99 -4.31 0.00
C ILE A 74 -1.20 -3.68 -1.17
N HIS A 75 -1.79 -2.78 -1.91
CA HIS A 75 -1.13 -2.11 -3.03
C HIS A 75 -0.01 -1.18 -2.57
N PHE A 76 -0.21 -0.50 -1.45
CA PHE A 76 0.79 0.41 -0.87
C PHE A 76 1.88 -0.36 -0.13
N PHE A 77 1.53 -1.44 0.56
CA PHE A 77 2.52 -2.30 1.22
C PHE A 77 3.40 -3.01 0.20
N ASP A 78 2.83 -3.37 -0.96
CA ASP A 78 3.60 -3.88 -2.09
C ASP A 78 4.56 -2.80 -2.64
N LEU A 79 4.06 -1.60 -2.87
CA LEU A 79 4.87 -0.48 -3.32
C LEU A 79 6.04 -0.21 -2.35
N LEU A 80 5.75 -0.12 -1.05
CA LEU A 80 6.76 0.14 -0.03
C LEU A 80 7.81 -0.97 0.03
N ALA A 81 7.39 -2.24 -0.01
CA ALA A 81 8.31 -3.37 -0.02
C ALA A 81 9.17 -3.40 -1.30
N TRP A 82 8.59 -3.06 -2.43
CA TRP A 82 9.30 -2.98 -3.70
C TRP A 82 10.33 -1.85 -3.75
N LEU A 83 10.01 -0.69 -3.14
CA LEU A 83 10.91 0.47 -3.08
C LEU A 83 12.02 0.28 -2.05
N PHE A 84 11.69 -0.20 -0.85
CA PHE A 84 12.53 -0.10 0.34
C PHE A 84 12.91 -1.44 0.99
N GLY A 85 12.53 -2.56 0.39
CA GLY A 85 12.87 -3.88 0.90
C GLY A 85 11.86 -4.44 1.92
N ARG A 86 12.27 -5.48 2.63
CA ARG A 86 11.39 -6.24 3.55
C ARG A 86 11.09 -5.46 4.83
N ALA A 87 9.92 -5.73 5.42
CA ALA A 87 9.56 -5.19 6.71
C ALA A 87 10.27 -5.95 7.84
N LEU A 88 11.04 -5.21 8.62
CA LEU A 88 11.79 -5.67 9.80
C LEU A 88 10.94 -5.55 11.06
N HIS A 89 10.16 -4.45 11.17
CA HIS A 89 9.27 -4.20 12.30
C HIS A 89 7.93 -3.62 11.81
N VAL A 90 6.84 -3.95 12.52
CA VAL A 90 5.47 -3.57 12.16
C VAL A 90 4.71 -3.17 13.41
N GLU A 91 4.13 -1.96 13.41
CA GLU A 91 3.24 -1.47 14.46
C GLU A 91 1.87 -1.12 13.87
N VAL A 92 0.83 -1.34 14.67
CA VAL A 92 -0.55 -0.94 14.35
C VAL A 92 -1.02 0.05 15.40
N HIS A 93 -1.24 1.29 15.00
CA HIS A 93 -1.66 2.37 15.89
C HIS A 93 -3.17 2.59 15.89
N ALA A 94 -3.80 2.34 14.75
CA ALA A 94 -5.26 2.39 14.61
C ALA A 94 -5.75 1.27 13.68
N ARG A 95 -6.84 0.62 14.08
CA ARG A 95 -7.55 -0.38 13.26
C ARG A 95 -9.03 -0.27 13.56
N THR A 96 -9.74 0.44 12.68
CA THR A 96 -11.19 0.63 12.73
C THR A 96 -11.80 0.27 11.37
N PRO A 97 -13.12 0.21 11.23
CA PRO A 97 -13.75 -0.03 9.93
C PRO A 97 -13.41 1.01 8.86
N THR A 98 -13.02 2.22 9.25
CA THR A 98 -12.77 3.34 8.32
C THR A 98 -11.35 3.86 8.33
N VAL A 99 -10.52 3.50 9.31
CA VAL A 99 -9.14 3.97 9.48
C VAL A 99 -8.24 2.83 9.88
N ASN A 100 -7.14 2.67 9.17
CA ASN A 100 -5.99 1.88 9.60
C ASN A 100 -4.74 2.74 9.53
N ALA A 101 -3.92 2.70 10.56
CA ALA A 101 -2.67 3.44 10.60
C ALA A 101 -1.62 2.71 11.44
N GLY A 102 -0.37 3.00 11.18
CA GLY A 102 0.73 2.39 11.92
C GLY A 102 2.10 2.81 11.39
N TYR A 103 3.08 2.01 11.74
CA TYR A 103 4.47 2.21 11.39
C TYR A 103 5.08 0.93 10.82
N LEU A 104 5.96 1.09 9.87
CA LEU A 104 6.78 0.02 9.30
C LEU A 104 8.25 0.45 9.33
N GLU A 105 9.11 -0.39 9.87
CA GLU A 105 10.53 -0.31 9.61
C GLU A 105 10.87 -1.31 8.51
N LEU A 106 11.36 -0.79 7.39
CA LEU A 106 11.82 -1.56 6.24
C LEU A 106 13.35 -1.56 6.18
N GLU A 107 13.95 -2.44 5.38
CA GLU A 107 15.41 -2.49 5.20
C GLU A 107 15.98 -1.13 4.78
N GLY A 108 15.26 -0.36 3.97
CA GLY A 108 15.67 0.93 3.43
C GLY A 108 14.81 2.12 3.87
N ALA A 109 13.85 1.98 4.77
CA ALA A 109 12.99 3.10 5.18
C ALA A 109 12.31 2.92 6.53
N ARG A 110 11.93 4.06 7.14
CA ARG A 110 10.98 4.17 8.24
C ARG A 110 9.71 4.80 7.70
N VAL A 111 8.57 4.12 7.82
CA VAL A 111 7.33 4.51 7.16
C VAL A 111 6.22 4.71 8.18
N ARG A 112 5.71 5.92 8.29
CA ARG A 112 4.46 6.24 8.97
C ARG A 112 3.35 6.17 7.94
N TRP A 113 2.37 5.30 8.13
CA TRP A 113 1.33 5.10 7.14
C TRP A 113 -0.07 5.31 7.72
N PHE A 114 -0.97 5.85 6.89
CA PHE A 114 -2.37 6.11 7.22
C PHE A 114 -3.26 5.81 6.03
N LEU A 115 -4.27 4.99 6.24
CA LEU A 115 -5.28 4.60 5.25
C LEU A 115 -6.66 4.91 5.78
N SER A 116 -7.50 5.59 4.99
CA SER A 116 -8.88 5.85 5.38
C SER A 116 -9.85 5.81 4.21
N ILE A 117 -11.08 5.38 4.50
CA ILE A 117 -12.24 5.52 3.60
C ILE A 117 -13.17 6.64 4.03
N ASP A 118 -12.86 7.34 5.10
CA ASP A 118 -13.62 8.49 5.59
C ASP A 118 -13.14 9.77 4.87
N PRO A 119 -14.02 10.44 4.09
CA PRO A 119 -13.65 11.66 3.37
C PRO A 119 -13.34 12.85 4.29
N SER A 120 -13.65 12.80 5.58
CA SER A 120 -13.32 13.86 6.53
C SER A 120 -11.80 14.07 6.68
N PHE A 121 -11.01 13.02 6.43
CA PHE A 121 -9.54 13.09 6.42
C PHE A 121 -8.94 13.66 5.12
N VAL A 122 -9.73 13.91 4.09
CA VAL A 122 -9.23 14.65 2.92
C VAL A 122 -8.94 16.08 3.34
N PRO A 123 -7.74 16.63 3.06
CA PRO A 123 -7.39 18.00 3.40
C PRO A 123 -8.44 19.01 2.91
N GLU A 124 -8.78 20.00 3.77
CA GLU A 124 -9.89 20.92 3.52
C GLU A 124 -9.79 21.63 2.16
N PRO A 125 -8.62 22.12 1.71
CA PRO A 125 -8.51 22.76 0.39
C PRO A 125 -8.95 21.84 -0.76
N LEU A 126 -8.66 20.55 -0.66
CA LEU A 126 -9.05 19.54 -1.66
C LEU A 126 -10.55 19.22 -1.55
N ARG A 127 -11.10 19.15 -0.33
CA ARG A 127 -12.54 18.93 -0.12
C ARG A 127 -13.38 20.08 -0.70
N ARG A 128 -12.93 21.32 -0.55
CA ARG A 128 -13.57 22.51 -1.14
C ARG A 128 -13.61 22.44 -2.67
N GLN A 129 -12.65 21.75 -3.29
CA GLN A 129 -12.61 21.47 -4.73
C GLN A 129 -13.46 20.24 -5.14
N GLY A 130 -14.21 19.66 -4.21
CA GLY A 130 -15.03 18.45 -4.44
C GLY A 130 -14.23 17.16 -4.52
N LYS A 131 -12.92 17.17 -4.24
CA LYS A 131 -12.10 15.96 -4.23
C LYS A 131 -12.47 15.07 -3.04
N ARG A 132 -12.60 13.77 -3.31
CA ARG A 132 -12.93 12.74 -2.32
C ARG A 132 -11.79 11.77 -2.07
N THR A 133 -10.69 11.96 -2.74
CA THR A 133 -9.49 11.11 -2.63
C THR A 133 -8.29 12.01 -2.41
N TYR A 134 -7.42 11.58 -1.49
CA TYR A 134 -6.12 12.18 -1.25
C TYR A 134 -5.08 11.06 -1.20
N ARG A 135 -4.04 11.19 -2.01
CA ARG A 135 -2.89 10.28 -2.05
C ARG A 135 -1.64 11.11 -1.86
N SER A 136 -0.78 10.70 -0.97
CA SER A 136 0.49 11.36 -0.73
C SER A 136 1.52 10.33 -0.28
N ILE A 137 2.68 10.34 -0.90
CA ILE A 137 3.90 9.71 -0.41
C ILE A 137 4.94 10.82 -0.34
N ALA A 138 5.42 11.11 0.86
CA ALA A 138 6.58 11.98 1.05
C ALA A 138 7.78 11.13 1.44
N VAL A 139 8.92 11.34 0.79
CA VAL A 139 10.20 10.69 1.06
C VAL A 139 11.21 11.76 1.46
N ASP A 140 11.74 11.68 2.67
CA ASP A 140 12.64 12.69 3.27
C ASP A 140 12.05 14.12 3.19
N GLY A 141 10.71 14.22 3.32
CA GLY A 141 9.97 15.50 3.27
C GLY A 141 9.57 15.96 1.85
N GLU A 142 10.06 15.33 0.79
CA GLU A 142 9.67 15.62 -0.59
C GLU A 142 8.45 14.80 -1.01
N GLU A 143 7.37 15.46 -1.42
CA GLU A 143 6.18 14.78 -1.91
C GLU A 143 6.39 14.21 -3.31
N VAL A 144 6.06 12.95 -3.49
CA VAL A 144 6.08 12.26 -4.78
C VAL A 144 4.68 12.30 -5.37
N GLU A 145 4.52 13.06 -6.45
CA GLU A 145 3.25 13.16 -7.17
C GLU A 145 3.02 11.90 -8.02
N PHE A 146 1.96 11.17 -7.70
CA PHE A 146 1.53 9.99 -8.45
C PHE A 146 0.00 9.85 -8.50
N SER A 147 -0.73 10.96 -8.30
CA SER A 147 -2.20 10.96 -8.34
C SER A 147 -2.75 10.80 -9.75
N GLU A 148 -1.99 11.16 -10.77
CA GLU A 148 -2.30 10.98 -12.18
C GLU A 148 -1.63 9.71 -12.73
N GLY A 149 -1.96 9.31 -13.95
CA GLY A 149 -1.32 8.16 -14.60
C GLY A 149 -1.87 6.80 -14.19
N PHE A 150 -3.01 6.74 -13.48
CA PHE A 150 -3.66 5.47 -13.11
C PHE A 150 -4.46 4.84 -14.26
N THR A 151 -4.65 5.56 -15.36
CA THR A 151 -5.27 5.02 -16.56
C THR A 151 -4.34 3.95 -17.14
N ASP A 152 -4.91 2.81 -17.50
CA ASP A 152 -4.21 1.70 -18.19
C ASP A 152 -3.12 0.94 -17.39
N LEU A 153 -2.87 1.24 -16.12
CA LEU A 153 -1.89 0.47 -15.33
C LEU A 153 -2.21 -1.03 -15.29
N HIS A 154 -3.49 -1.39 -15.18
CA HIS A 154 -3.90 -2.79 -15.24
C HIS A 154 -3.61 -3.39 -16.62
N THR A 155 -3.90 -2.66 -17.69
CA THR A 155 -3.60 -3.07 -19.07
C THR A 155 -2.11 -3.33 -19.25
N GLU A 156 -1.26 -2.45 -18.69
CA GLU A 156 0.20 -2.62 -18.74
C GLU A 156 0.66 -3.88 -17.97
N VAL A 157 0.10 -4.12 -16.79
CA VAL A 157 0.40 -5.35 -16.03
C VAL A 157 -0.04 -6.59 -16.80
N TYR A 158 -1.23 -6.57 -17.44
CA TYR A 158 -1.68 -7.69 -18.28
C TYR A 158 -0.80 -7.90 -19.51
N ARG A 159 -0.36 -6.83 -20.16
CA ARG A 159 0.59 -6.92 -21.28
C ARG A 159 1.88 -7.61 -20.88
N LYS A 160 2.47 -7.20 -19.76
CA LYS A 160 3.66 -7.86 -19.18
C LYS A 160 3.39 -9.33 -18.83
N THR A 161 2.26 -9.63 -18.24
CA THR A 161 1.86 -10.99 -17.90
C THR A 161 1.77 -11.88 -19.13
N LEU A 162 1.16 -11.39 -20.22
CA LEU A 162 1.04 -12.13 -21.49
C LEU A 162 2.39 -12.31 -22.19
N ALA A 163 3.33 -11.39 -21.97
CA ALA A 163 4.71 -11.50 -22.44
C ALA A 163 5.59 -12.42 -21.58
N GLY A 164 5.05 -12.97 -20.48
CA GLY A 164 5.83 -13.78 -19.51
C GLY A 164 6.61 -12.98 -18.49
N GLU A 165 6.47 -11.65 -18.47
CA GLU A 165 7.16 -10.70 -17.60
C GLU A 165 6.27 -10.22 -16.43
N GLY A 166 5.18 -10.93 -16.13
CA GLY A 166 4.26 -10.58 -15.07
C GLY A 166 4.85 -10.82 -13.68
N PHE A 167 4.26 -10.19 -12.67
CA PHE A 167 4.66 -10.33 -11.28
C PHE A 167 4.12 -11.64 -10.69
N GLY A 168 5.01 -12.53 -10.26
CA GLY A 168 4.68 -13.83 -9.70
C GLY A 168 4.35 -13.81 -8.21
N LEU A 169 4.34 -14.98 -7.61
CA LEU A 169 4.00 -15.16 -6.20
C LEU A 169 5.07 -14.60 -5.25
N ASP A 170 6.34 -14.62 -5.66
CA ASP A 170 7.42 -14.12 -4.82
C ASP A 170 7.40 -12.62 -4.67
N GLU A 171 7.08 -11.91 -5.75
CA GLU A 171 6.94 -10.46 -5.74
C GLU A 171 5.82 -9.98 -4.80
N ALA A 172 4.72 -10.71 -4.69
CA ALA A 172 3.61 -10.35 -3.83
C ALA A 172 3.77 -10.81 -2.36
N ALA A 173 4.74 -11.69 -2.09
CA ALA A 173 4.83 -12.41 -0.81
C ALA A 173 4.96 -11.47 0.39
N GLU A 174 5.79 -10.43 0.28
CA GLU A 174 6.04 -9.51 1.38
C GLU A 174 4.81 -8.64 1.70
N ALA A 175 4.14 -8.11 0.68
CA ALA A 175 2.91 -7.35 0.87
C ALA A 175 1.82 -8.18 1.55
N ILE A 176 1.68 -9.44 1.16
CA ILE A 176 0.74 -10.39 1.78
C ILE A 176 1.13 -10.66 3.24
N ARG A 177 2.43 -10.84 3.54
CA ARG A 177 2.93 -11.04 4.90
C ARG A 177 2.62 -9.83 5.79
N VAL A 178 2.91 -8.62 5.31
CA VAL A 178 2.62 -7.37 6.04
C VAL A 178 1.11 -7.23 6.29
N ALA A 179 0.28 -7.38 5.25
CA ALA A 179 -1.18 -7.29 5.38
C ALA A 179 -1.74 -8.32 6.38
N ALA A 180 -1.19 -9.54 6.42
CA ALA A 180 -1.58 -10.56 7.40
C ALA A 180 -1.19 -10.17 8.83
N LEU A 181 0.01 -9.63 9.05
CA LEU A 181 0.46 -9.13 10.35
C LEU A 181 -0.42 -7.98 10.86
N LEU A 182 -0.74 -7.03 9.99
CA LEU A 182 -1.58 -5.88 10.35
C LEU A 182 -2.98 -6.25 10.82
N ARG A 183 -3.48 -7.43 10.43
CA ARG A 183 -4.78 -7.96 10.89
C ARG A 183 -4.73 -8.56 12.29
N THR A 184 -3.60 -9.07 12.71
CA THR A 184 -3.46 -9.91 13.92
C THR A 184 -2.67 -9.25 15.03
N LEU A 185 -1.76 -8.34 14.73
CA LEU A 185 -0.98 -7.63 15.72
C LEU A 185 -1.89 -6.80 16.65
N PRO A 186 -1.57 -6.73 17.96
CA PRO A 186 -2.26 -5.83 18.87
C PRO A 186 -2.05 -4.37 18.48
N LEU A 187 -2.94 -3.49 18.91
CA LEU A 187 -2.73 -2.05 18.80
C LEU A 187 -1.64 -1.63 19.77
N SER A 188 -0.74 -0.75 19.33
CA SER A 188 0.31 -0.13 20.12
C SER A 188 0.14 1.39 20.17
N GLN A 189 0.59 1.99 21.26
CA GLN A 189 0.69 3.45 21.35
C GLN A 189 1.89 3.91 20.53
N PRO A 190 1.71 4.84 19.57
CA PRO A 190 2.82 5.34 18.78
C PRO A 190 3.76 6.20 19.62
N SER A 191 5.06 6.05 19.45
CA SER A 191 6.01 7.08 19.86
C SER A 191 5.78 8.36 19.02
N PRO A 192 6.21 9.54 19.47
CA PRO A 192 6.12 10.77 18.67
C PRO A 192 6.73 10.64 17.28
N GLU A 193 7.83 9.88 17.15
CA GLU A 193 8.56 9.67 15.90
C GLU A 193 7.83 8.72 14.93
N ASN A 194 7.12 7.71 15.46
CA ASN A 194 6.42 6.70 14.68
C ASN A 194 4.96 7.08 14.39
N ARG A 195 4.47 8.17 14.97
CA ARG A 195 3.09 8.61 14.80
C ARG A 195 2.88 9.26 13.45
N HIS A 196 1.87 8.80 12.72
CA HIS A 196 1.43 9.47 11.50
C HIS A 196 0.75 10.81 11.84
N PRO A 197 0.99 11.90 11.06
CA PRO A 197 0.42 13.23 11.35
C PRO A 197 -1.11 13.27 11.47
N PHE A 198 -1.83 12.36 10.80
CA PHE A 198 -3.30 12.28 10.85
C PHE A 198 -3.86 11.56 12.08
N LEU A 199 -3.02 11.07 12.98
CA LEU A 199 -3.46 10.45 14.24
C LEU A 199 -3.55 11.43 15.41
N GLY A 200 -3.24 12.70 15.19
CA GLY A 200 -3.33 13.76 16.24
C GLY A 200 -2.25 13.64 17.29
#